data_fb9715de3a7476a967e122d41579505d
#
_entry.id   fb9715de3a7476a967e122d41579505d
#
_cell.length_a   1.000
_cell.length_b   1.000
_cell.length_c   1.000
_cell.angle_alpha   90.00
_cell.angle_beta   90.00
_cell.angle_gamma   90.00
#
_symmetry.space_group_name_H-M   'P 1'
#
loop_
_entity.id
_entity.type
_entity.pdbx_description
1 polymer ?
#
loop_
_entity_poly.entity_id
_entity_poly.type
_entity_poly.pdbx_seq_one_letter_code
_entity_poly.pdbx_strand_id
1 'polypeptide(L)'
;MDVAAGASLQLARRCQLCYYESSKRFYGIMVMESAVSTARQLQAQEQFFFSPALLASLLGIERRQAYRLAARLKAEGLATEVEKGKYLLLGLEPERVLSNPLFIASQLINPCYASYWSALHFHGLTTQAPQIIFCATTKKKLPVTFRGQTFRYVTVKARKFFGYRREHIGALPVLVADEAKAILDSLDQPRYAGGLGEVAHALRSAVSDLDLGLLVDYAVHMGDKSLSSRLGYLLEAVGHPVDTLPISAGPVALDPQRPRTGKFDPRWRVVVNVSVADLFPAGVG
;
A
#
# COMPACT_ATOMS: atom_id res chain seq x y z
N MET A 1 -45.62 -4.64 -26.36
CA MET A 1 -44.91 -3.86 -27.39
C MET A 1 -43.75 -3.14 -26.68
N ASP A 2 -42.54 -3.72 -26.62
CA ASP A 2 -41.31 -3.00 -26.13
C ASP A 2 -40.05 -3.90 -26.15
N VAL A 3 -39.98 -4.87 -27.08
CA VAL A 3 -38.77 -5.68 -27.28
C VAL A 3 -37.93 -5.19 -28.45
N ALA A 4 -38.48 -4.31 -29.31
CA ALA A 4 -37.80 -3.84 -30.52
C ALA A 4 -36.86 -2.64 -30.29
N ALA A 5 -37.03 -1.86 -29.21
CA ALA A 5 -36.21 -0.67 -28.93
C ALA A 5 -34.82 -0.99 -28.36
N GLY A 6 -34.67 -2.07 -27.61
CA GLY A 6 -33.40 -2.46 -27.03
C GLY A 6 -32.36 -3.01 -28.01
N ALA A 7 -32.82 -3.72 -29.05
CA ALA A 7 -31.95 -4.28 -30.07
C ALA A 7 -31.36 -3.22 -31.02
N SER A 8 -32.11 -2.14 -31.29
CA SER A 8 -31.65 -1.05 -32.15
C SER A 8 -30.50 -0.21 -31.55
N LEU A 9 -30.52 0.01 -30.23
CA LEU A 9 -29.45 0.75 -29.53
C LEU A 9 -28.14 -0.05 -29.38
N GLN A 10 -28.22 -1.37 -29.25
CA GLN A 10 -27.03 -2.22 -29.23
C GLN A 10 -26.37 -2.39 -30.59
N LEU A 11 -27.18 -2.46 -31.67
CA LEU A 11 -26.65 -2.47 -33.04
C LEU A 11 -26.01 -1.11 -33.44
N ALA A 12 -26.58 0.01 -33.01
CA ALA A 12 -26.03 1.35 -33.28
C ALA A 12 -24.66 1.54 -32.57
N ARG A 13 -24.52 1.07 -31.33
CA ARG A 13 -23.22 1.11 -30.60
C ARG A 13 -22.16 0.18 -31.21
N ARG A 14 -22.55 -0.99 -31.70
CA ARG A 14 -21.62 -1.91 -32.41
C ARG A 14 -21.21 -1.34 -33.77
N CYS A 15 -22.10 -0.70 -34.49
CA CYS A 15 -21.79 -0.06 -35.78
C CYS A 15 -20.84 1.14 -35.61
N GLN A 16 -21.00 1.93 -34.53
CA GLN A 16 -20.17 3.11 -34.27
C GLN A 16 -18.75 2.71 -33.83
N LEU A 17 -18.61 1.62 -33.07
CA LEU A 17 -17.30 1.03 -32.73
C LEU A 17 -16.60 0.41 -33.95
N CYS A 18 -17.32 -0.35 -34.79
CA CYS A 18 -16.78 -0.91 -36.02
C CYS A 18 -16.41 0.18 -37.04
N TYR A 19 -17.18 1.28 -37.12
CA TYR A 19 -16.83 2.41 -38.00
C TYR A 19 -15.60 3.17 -37.52
N TYR A 20 -15.43 3.32 -36.20
CA TYR A 20 -14.25 3.93 -35.60
C TYR A 20 -12.99 3.08 -35.76
N GLU A 21 -13.09 1.75 -35.65
CA GLU A 21 -11.96 0.83 -35.90
C GLU A 21 -11.64 0.68 -37.38
N SER A 22 -12.66 0.69 -38.28
CA SER A 22 -12.45 0.60 -39.73
C SER A 22 -11.82 1.87 -40.29
N SER A 23 -12.18 3.06 -39.77
CA SER A 23 -11.58 4.33 -40.20
C SER A 23 -10.09 4.45 -39.77
N LYS A 24 -9.67 3.81 -38.67
CA LYS A 24 -8.24 3.72 -38.30
C LYS A 24 -7.43 2.85 -39.27
N ARG A 25 -8.05 1.90 -39.96
CA ARG A 25 -7.36 1.02 -40.94
C ARG A 25 -7.28 1.61 -42.35
N PHE A 26 -8.18 2.51 -42.74
CA PHE A 26 -8.29 3.01 -44.10
C PHE A 26 -7.47 4.27 -44.41
N TYR A 27 -7.12 5.07 -43.39
CA TYR A 27 -6.18 6.15 -43.55
C TYR A 27 -4.87 5.76 -42.90
N GLY A 28 -3.87 5.41 -43.67
CA GLY A 28 -2.47 5.20 -43.26
C GLY A 28 -1.80 6.46 -42.65
N ILE A 29 -2.60 7.37 -42.13
CA ILE A 29 -2.23 8.48 -41.26
C ILE A 29 -2.30 7.91 -39.85
N MET A 30 -1.14 7.43 -39.38
CA MET A 30 -0.91 7.19 -37.97
C MET A 30 -1.16 8.50 -37.22
N VAL A 31 -2.40 8.69 -36.72
CA VAL A 31 -2.68 9.75 -35.77
C VAL A 31 -1.80 9.46 -34.57
N MET A 32 -0.62 10.09 -34.51
CA MET A 32 0.17 10.11 -33.29
C MET A 32 -0.72 10.74 -32.23
N GLU A 33 -1.29 9.91 -31.37
CA GLU A 33 -2.06 10.41 -30.24
C GLU A 33 -1.21 11.47 -29.54
N SER A 34 -1.81 12.62 -29.23
CA SER A 34 -1.07 13.67 -28.53
C SER A 34 -0.65 13.12 -27.16
N ALA A 35 0.47 13.57 -26.64
CA ALA A 35 0.91 13.13 -25.31
C ALA A 35 -0.18 13.41 -24.26
N VAL A 36 -0.92 14.50 -24.40
CA VAL A 36 -2.06 14.85 -23.53
C VAL A 36 -3.19 13.82 -23.65
N SER A 37 -3.55 13.39 -24.88
CA SER A 37 -4.57 12.35 -25.09
C SER A 37 -4.16 11.03 -24.44
N THR A 38 -2.91 10.62 -24.64
CA THR A 38 -2.35 9.43 -23.99
C THR A 38 -2.35 9.55 -22.46
N ALA A 39 -1.95 10.70 -21.93
CA ALA A 39 -1.96 10.92 -20.49
C ALA A 39 -3.36 10.78 -19.90
N ARG A 40 -4.37 11.38 -20.54
CA ARG A 40 -5.79 11.25 -20.15
C ARG A 40 -6.28 9.81 -20.22
N GLN A 41 -5.93 9.06 -21.27
CA GLN A 41 -6.29 7.66 -21.41
C GLN A 41 -5.68 6.79 -20.31
N LEU A 42 -4.39 6.95 -20.02
CA LEU A 42 -3.72 6.23 -18.94
C LEU A 42 -4.34 6.59 -17.58
N GLN A 43 -4.66 7.86 -17.35
CA GLN A 43 -5.29 8.32 -16.11
C GLN A 43 -6.71 7.74 -15.95
N ALA A 44 -7.50 7.69 -17.01
CA ALA A 44 -8.84 7.09 -17.00
C ALA A 44 -8.80 5.58 -16.71
N GLN A 45 -7.71 4.90 -17.06
CA GLN A 45 -7.45 3.50 -16.75
C GLN A 45 -6.75 3.30 -15.41
N GLU A 46 -6.54 4.36 -14.64
CA GLU A 46 -5.77 4.36 -13.38
C GLU A 46 -4.33 3.81 -13.55
N GLN A 47 -3.79 3.89 -14.74
CA GLN A 47 -2.44 3.42 -15.06
C GLN A 47 -1.43 4.55 -14.80
N PHE A 48 -1.05 4.75 -13.54
CA PHE A 48 -0.15 5.82 -13.15
C PHE A 48 1.33 5.44 -13.21
N PHE A 49 1.66 4.17 -13.34
CA PHE A 49 3.04 3.73 -13.44
C PHE A 49 3.23 2.84 -14.66
N PHE A 50 4.18 3.18 -15.52
CA PHE A 50 4.39 2.46 -16.77
C PHE A 50 5.86 2.37 -17.17
N SER A 51 6.15 1.36 -17.98
CA SER A 51 7.37 1.23 -18.77
C SER A 51 7.03 1.38 -20.24
N PRO A 52 8.00 1.67 -21.14
CA PRO A 52 7.75 1.65 -22.58
C PRO A 52 7.19 0.31 -23.09
N ALA A 53 7.60 -0.81 -22.48
CA ALA A 53 7.06 -2.13 -22.83
C ALA A 53 5.58 -2.26 -22.48
N LEU A 54 5.17 -1.82 -21.28
CA LEU A 54 3.77 -1.80 -20.87
C LEU A 54 2.96 -0.84 -21.74
N LEU A 55 3.50 0.35 -22.02
CA LEU A 55 2.85 1.35 -22.89
C LEU A 55 2.61 0.78 -24.31
N ALA A 56 3.59 0.06 -24.87
CA ALA A 56 3.43 -0.62 -26.15
C ALA A 56 2.28 -1.63 -26.14
N SER A 57 2.19 -2.43 -25.08
CA SER A 57 1.12 -3.43 -24.91
C SER A 57 -0.25 -2.79 -24.73
N LEU A 58 -0.35 -1.75 -23.90
CA LEU A 58 -1.63 -1.07 -23.61
C LEU A 58 -2.20 -0.34 -24.83
N LEU A 59 -1.34 0.27 -25.65
CA LEU A 59 -1.74 1.07 -26.82
C LEU A 59 -1.70 0.29 -28.13
N GLY A 60 -1.20 -0.96 -28.13
CA GLY A 60 -1.06 -1.74 -29.36
C GLY A 60 -0.07 -1.12 -30.37
N ILE A 61 0.97 -0.44 -29.91
CA ILE A 61 1.98 0.23 -30.74
C ILE A 61 3.33 -0.48 -30.67
N GLU A 62 4.19 -0.24 -31.67
CA GLU A 62 5.54 -0.78 -31.69
C GLU A 62 6.36 -0.26 -30.51
N ARG A 63 7.29 -1.09 -30.01
CA ARG A 63 8.18 -0.76 -28.88
C ARG A 63 8.95 0.54 -29.11
N ARG A 64 9.45 0.77 -30.34
CA ARG A 64 10.17 2.02 -30.70
C ARG A 64 9.29 3.26 -30.57
N GLN A 65 8.00 3.15 -30.92
CA GLN A 65 7.03 4.22 -30.78
C GLN A 65 6.71 4.49 -29.31
N ALA A 66 6.56 3.43 -28.50
CA ALA A 66 6.33 3.55 -27.07
C ALA A 66 7.48 4.25 -26.33
N TYR A 67 8.75 3.99 -26.73
CA TYR A 67 9.90 4.74 -26.18
C TYR A 67 9.84 6.23 -26.52
N ARG A 68 9.51 6.58 -27.79
CA ARG A 68 9.36 7.99 -28.19
C ARG A 68 8.21 8.66 -27.45
N LEU A 69 7.07 7.96 -27.27
CA LEU A 69 5.92 8.47 -26.56
C LEU A 69 6.23 8.68 -25.06
N ALA A 70 6.91 7.75 -24.40
CA ALA A 70 7.37 7.91 -23.03
C ALA A 70 8.31 9.12 -22.86
N ALA A 71 9.27 9.28 -23.79
CA ALA A 71 10.15 10.44 -23.80
C ALA A 71 9.40 11.76 -24.02
N ARG A 72 8.40 11.76 -24.89
CA ARG A 72 7.53 12.91 -25.13
C ARG A 72 6.67 13.26 -23.93
N LEU A 73 6.01 12.27 -23.28
CA LEU A 73 5.28 12.47 -22.03
C LEU A 73 6.17 13.12 -20.96
N LYS A 74 7.42 12.67 -20.84
CA LYS A 74 8.41 13.27 -19.92
C LYS A 74 8.77 14.71 -20.32
N ALA A 75 9.04 14.96 -21.59
CA ALA A 75 9.42 16.29 -22.09
C ALA A 75 8.29 17.32 -21.92
N GLU A 76 7.04 16.91 -22.07
CA GLU A 76 5.85 17.76 -21.87
C GLU A 76 5.41 17.85 -20.38
N GLY A 77 6.20 17.26 -19.43
CA GLY A 77 5.89 17.32 -17.99
C GLY A 77 4.71 16.46 -17.55
N LEU A 78 4.14 15.64 -18.44
CA LEU A 78 2.99 14.76 -18.16
C LEU A 78 3.39 13.46 -17.45
N ALA A 79 4.68 13.13 -17.44
CA ALA A 79 5.25 12.01 -16.71
C ALA A 79 6.65 12.33 -16.20
N THR A 80 7.10 11.61 -15.19
CA THR A 80 8.47 11.70 -14.68
C THR A 80 9.08 10.31 -14.54
N GLU A 81 10.37 10.21 -14.76
CA GLU A 81 11.11 8.96 -14.57
C GLU A 81 11.47 8.78 -13.09
N VAL A 82 11.04 7.68 -12.49
CA VAL A 82 11.30 7.37 -11.07
C VAL A 82 12.43 6.35 -10.92
N GLU A 83 12.48 5.36 -11.80
CA GLU A 83 13.53 4.37 -11.93
C GLU A 83 13.86 4.25 -13.42
N LYS A 84 15.07 3.83 -13.76
CA LYS A 84 15.51 3.70 -15.17
C LYS A 84 14.46 2.95 -16.02
N GLY A 85 13.92 3.65 -17.01
CA GLY A 85 12.89 3.13 -17.92
C GLY A 85 11.52 2.89 -17.28
N LYS A 86 11.26 3.47 -16.11
CA LYS A 86 9.98 3.39 -15.43
C LYS A 86 9.48 4.78 -15.08
N TYR A 87 8.28 5.07 -15.48
CA TYR A 87 7.69 6.40 -15.47
C TYR A 87 6.45 6.44 -14.59
N LEU A 88 6.33 7.52 -13.83
CA LEU A 88 5.13 7.89 -13.09
C LEU A 88 4.36 8.93 -13.90
N LEU A 89 3.09 8.66 -14.18
CA LEU A 89 2.19 9.59 -14.84
C LEU A 89 1.82 10.70 -13.85
N LEU A 90 2.03 11.92 -14.26
CA LEU A 90 1.66 13.12 -13.49
C LEU A 90 0.34 13.72 -13.97
N GLY A 91 0.01 13.51 -15.26
CA GLY A 91 -1.15 14.10 -15.89
C GLY A 91 -1.02 15.61 -16.05
N LEU A 92 -2.15 16.31 -16.08
CA LEU A 92 -2.22 17.77 -16.25
C LEU A 92 -2.02 18.55 -14.95
N GLU A 93 -2.08 17.86 -13.80
CA GLU A 93 -1.92 18.43 -12.46
C GLU A 93 -0.78 17.73 -11.72
N PRO A 94 0.51 17.98 -12.07
CA PRO A 94 1.66 17.26 -11.54
C PRO A 94 1.74 17.29 -10.01
N GLU A 95 1.47 18.43 -9.39
CA GLU A 95 1.57 18.60 -7.94
C GLU A 95 0.57 17.73 -7.19
N ARG A 96 -0.57 17.44 -7.79
CA ARG A 96 -1.56 16.51 -7.21
C ARG A 96 -0.97 15.11 -6.98
N VAL A 97 -0.14 14.63 -7.89
CA VAL A 97 0.54 13.34 -7.78
C VAL A 97 1.79 13.47 -6.89
N LEU A 98 2.60 14.51 -7.13
CA LEU A 98 3.91 14.68 -6.50
C LEU A 98 3.84 15.01 -5.01
N SER A 99 2.77 15.67 -4.55
CA SER A 99 2.53 15.94 -3.12
C SER A 99 2.02 14.73 -2.33
N ASN A 100 1.78 13.59 -2.99
CA ASN A 100 1.21 12.39 -2.35
C ASN A 100 2.20 11.20 -2.36
N PRO A 101 3.19 11.18 -1.45
CA PRO A 101 4.22 10.15 -1.44
C PRO A 101 3.65 8.74 -1.19
N LEU A 102 2.56 8.62 -0.44
CA LEU A 102 1.89 7.34 -0.19
C LEU A 102 1.31 6.75 -1.49
N PHE A 103 0.67 7.60 -2.31
CA PHE A 103 0.20 7.21 -3.63
C PHE A 103 1.38 6.78 -4.52
N ILE A 104 2.45 7.58 -4.60
CA ILE A 104 3.64 7.25 -5.41
C ILE A 104 4.19 5.88 -5.01
N ALA A 105 4.37 5.64 -3.69
CA ALA A 105 4.86 4.37 -3.19
C ALA A 105 4.01 3.18 -3.66
N SER A 106 2.68 3.33 -3.65
CA SER A 106 1.74 2.28 -4.06
C SER A 106 1.81 1.93 -5.54
N GLN A 107 2.33 2.84 -6.38
CA GLN A 107 2.43 2.64 -7.83
C GLN A 107 3.72 1.94 -8.28
N LEU A 108 4.80 1.98 -7.47
CA LEU A 108 6.12 1.52 -7.90
C LEU A 108 6.30 0.00 -7.93
N ILE A 109 5.38 -0.76 -7.34
CA ILE A 109 5.32 -2.22 -7.37
C ILE A 109 3.88 -2.72 -7.17
N ASN A 110 3.51 -3.79 -7.82
CA ASN A 110 2.21 -4.44 -7.67
C ASN A 110 2.43 -5.97 -7.51
N PRO A 111 1.79 -6.63 -6.52
CA PRO A 111 0.90 -6.05 -5.52
C PRO A 111 1.66 -5.39 -4.36
N CYS A 112 1.09 -4.32 -3.79
CA CYS A 112 1.54 -3.75 -2.52
C CYS A 112 0.42 -2.95 -1.86
N TYR A 113 0.53 -2.72 -0.56
CA TYR A 113 -0.28 -1.78 0.21
C TYR A 113 0.61 -1.02 1.19
N ALA A 114 0.25 0.22 1.51
CA ALA A 114 0.91 0.98 2.55
C ALA A 114 0.66 0.35 3.92
N SER A 115 1.69 0.18 4.73
CA SER A 115 1.61 -0.48 6.02
C SER A 115 2.64 0.08 7.01
N TYR A 116 2.76 -0.56 8.16
CA TYR A 116 3.71 -0.19 9.21
C TYR A 116 3.52 1.26 9.63
N TRP A 117 4.58 1.98 9.88
CA TRP A 117 4.51 3.38 10.33
C TRP A 117 3.70 4.27 9.39
N SER A 118 3.76 4.02 8.08
CA SER A 118 2.99 4.79 7.10
C SER A 118 1.48 4.60 7.24
N ALA A 119 1.02 3.39 7.53
CA ALA A 119 -0.40 3.13 7.79
C ALA A 119 -0.82 3.63 9.18
N LEU A 120 0.02 3.46 10.20
CA LEU A 120 -0.25 4.04 11.53
C LEU A 120 -0.43 5.57 11.45
N HIS A 121 0.44 6.25 10.68
CA HIS A 121 0.32 7.69 10.46
C HIS A 121 -0.94 8.05 9.66
N PHE A 122 -1.26 7.28 8.62
CA PHE A 122 -2.46 7.50 7.80
C PHE A 122 -3.75 7.42 8.63
N HIS A 123 -3.81 6.51 9.60
CA HIS A 123 -4.94 6.34 10.50
C HIS A 123 -4.90 7.23 11.75
N GLY A 124 -3.91 8.12 11.86
CA GLY A 124 -3.76 9.00 13.04
C GLY A 124 -3.36 8.27 14.33
N LEU A 125 -2.84 7.03 14.22
CA LEU A 125 -2.42 6.22 15.36
C LEU A 125 -1.00 6.54 15.86
N THR A 126 -0.34 7.51 15.26
CA THR A 126 0.95 8.07 15.66
C THR A 126 0.98 9.56 15.38
N THR A 127 1.63 10.32 16.24
CA THR A 127 1.86 11.76 16.05
C THR A 127 3.10 12.03 15.18
N GLN A 128 3.93 11.03 14.94
CA GLN A 128 5.17 11.17 14.20
C GLN A 128 4.95 10.95 12.69
N ALA A 129 5.40 11.92 11.87
CA ALA A 129 5.41 11.78 10.42
C ALA A 129 6.64 10.94 9.97
N PRO A 130 6.45 9.77 9.36
CA PRO A 130 7.58 8.95 8.94
C PRO A 130 8.33 9.59 7.77
N GLN A 131 9.65 9.65 7.87
CA GLN A 131 10.53 10.12 6.77
C GLN A 131 10.66 9.09 5.65
N ILE A 132 10.29 7.86 5.91
CA ILE A 132 10.31 6.75 4.96
C ILE A 132 8.89 6.21 4.80
N ILE A 133 8.44 6.08 3.57
CA ILE A 133 7.15 5.43 3.29
C ILE A 133 7.36 3.93 3.19
N PHE A 134 6.62 3.18 4.02
CA PHE A 134 6.68 1.73 4.09
C PHE A 134 5.47 1.09 3.42
N CYS A 135 5.73 0.11 2.55
CA CYS A 135 4.69 -0.72 1.92
C CYS A 135 4.99 -2.20 2.13
N ALA A 136 3.97 -2.98 2.39
CA ALA A 136 4.03 -4.44 2.36
C ALA A 136 3.81 -4.95 0.92
N THR A 137 4.55 -5.98 0.52
CA THR A 137 4.45 -6.60 -0.80
C THR A 137 4.86 -8.07 -0.74
N THR A 138 4.40 -8.88 -1.69
CA THR A 138 4.87 -10.28 -1.83
C THR A 138 6.11 -10.42 -2.71
N LYS A 139 6.58 -9.33 -3.33
CA LYS A 139 7.72 -9.32 -4.24
C LYS A 139 8.94 -8.64 -3.61
N LYS A 140 10.13 -9.09 -3.95
CA LYS A 140 11.36 -8.38 -3.57
C LYS A 140 11.51 -7.09 -4.36
N LYS A 141 11.71 -5.98 -3.66
CA LYS A 141 12.02 -4.67 -4.27
C LYS A 141 13.00 -3.93 -3.36
N LEU A 142 14.03 -3.39 -3.97
CA LEU A 142 14.97 -2.52 -3.28
C LEU A 142 14.29 -1.18 -2.94
N PRO A 143 14.75 -0.48 -1.90
CA PRO A 143 14.28 0.87 -1.63
C PRO A 143 14.48 1.77 -2.84
N VAL A 144 13.54 2.69 -3.05
CA VAL A 144 13.58 3.69 -4.12
C VAL A 144 13.59 5.06 -3.48
N THR A 145 14.48 5.94 -3.90
CA THR A 145 14.47 7.35 -3.51
C THR A 145 14.07 8.20 -4.70
N PHE A 146 13.04 9.01 -4.52
CA PHE A 146 12.54 9.91 -5.55
C PHE A 146 12.18 11.25 -4.93
N ARG A 147 12.70 12.34 -5.47
CA ARG A 147 12.51 13.73 -4.98
C ARG A 147 12.77 13.88 -3.46
N GLY A 148 13.80 13.22 -2.95
CA GLY A 148 14.16 13.26 -1.52
C GLY A 148 13.35 12.35 -0.62
N GLN A 149 12.23 11.78 -1.09
CA GLN A 149 11.43 10.82 -0.35
C GLN A 149 11.92 9.40 -0.58
N THR A 150 12.09 8.62 0.48
CA THR A 150 12.47 7.21 0.38
C THR A 150 11.25 6.31 0.55
N PHE A 151 11.11 5.35 -0.35
CA PHE A 151 10.09 4.30 -0.34
C PHE A 151 10.74 2.95 -0.03
N ARG A 152 10.28 2.27 0.99
CA ARG A 152 10.79 0.96 1.40
C ARG A 152 9.69 -0.09 1.31
N TYR A 153 10.04 -1.21 0.66
CA TYR A 153 9.12 -2.32 0.44
C TYR A 153 9.53 -3.49 1.31
N VAL A 154 8.63 -3.91 2.19
CA VAL A 154 8.81 -5.03 3.10
C VAL A 154 8.19 -6.26 2.46
N THR A 155 9.02 -7.26 2.16
CA THR A 155 8.52 -8.51 1.58
C THR A 155 7.89 -9.36 2.67
N VAL A 156 6.61 -9.67 2.50
CA VAL A 156 5.84 -10.52 3.40
C VAL A 156 5.47 -11.85 2.74
N LYS A 157 5.24 -12.88 3.55
CA LYS A 157 4.70 -14.17 3.06
C LYS A 157 3.29 -13.96 2.51
N ALA A 158 2.88 -14.72 1.48
CA ALA A 158 1.57 -14.59 0.85
C ALA A 158 0.42 -14.66 1.88
N ARG A 159 0.50 -15.54 2.89
CA ARG A 159 -0.50 -15.65 3.96
C ARG A 159 -0.63 -14.40 4.83
N LYS A 160 0.39 -13.53 4.88
CA LYS A 160 0.37 -12.26 5.62
C LYS A 160 -0.06 -11.08 4.74
N PHE A 161 -0.37 -11.31 3.46
CA PHE A 161 -0.75 -10.27 2.50
C PHE A 161 -2.28 -10.17 2.38
N PHE A 162 -2.92 -9.52 3.35
CA PHE A 162 -4.37 -9.32 3.48
C PHE A 162 -4.67 -8.13 4.41
N GLY A 163 -5.92 -7.82 4.72
CA GLY A 163 -6.32 -6.81 5.69
C GLY A 163 -5.98 -5.38 5.22
N TYR A 164 -6.15 -5.10 3.95
CA TYR A 164 -5.98 -3.78 3.37
C TYR A 164 -7.21 -3.41 2.56
N ARG A 165 -7.46 -2.12 2.49
CA ARG A 165 -8.60 -1.58 1.74
C ARG A 165 -8.14 -0.47 0.79
N ARG A 166 -8.99 -0.18 -0.18
CA ARG A 166 -8.78 0.93 -1.09
C ARG A 166 -9.27 2.21 -0.44
N GLU A 167 -8.34 3.12 -0.26
CA GLU A 167 -8.57 4.47 0.23
C GLU A 167 -8.32 5.48 -0.87
N HIS A 168 -8.71 6.74 -0.66
CA HIS A 168 -8.48 7.83 -1.59
C HIS A 168 -7.82 9.01 -0.89
N ILE A 169 -6.74 9.52 -1.48
CA ILE A 169 -6.12 10.77 -1.08
C ILE A 169 -6.50 11.80 -2.16
N GLY A 170 -7.54 12.58 -1.89
CA GLY A 170 -8.25 13.31 -2.93
C GLY A 170 -8.88 12.33 -3.93
N ALA A 171 -8.51 12.41 -5.22
CA ALA A 171 -8.97 11.45 -6.22
C ALA A 171 -7.92 10.38 -6.58
N LEU A 172 -6.84 10.24 -5.78
CA LEU A 172 -5.79 9.25 -6.02
C LEU A 172 -6.06 7.99 -5.19
N PRO A 173 -6.25 6.82 -5.83
CA PRO A 173 -6.50 5.58 -5.11
C PRO A 173 -5.20 5.02 -4.52
N VAL A 174 -5.24 4.61 -3.26
CA VAL A 174 -4.15 3.90 -2.57
C VAL A 174 -4.69 2.66 -1.88
N LEU A 175 -3.88 1.61 -1.80
CA LEU A 175 -4.17 0.48 -0.93
C LEU A 175 -3.43 0.69 0.39
N VAL A 176 -4.17 0.67 1.49
CA VAL A 176 -3.64 0.90 2.85
C VAL A 176 -4.12 -0.24 3.75
N ALA A 177 -3.24 -0.75 4.62
CA ALA A 177 -3.64 -1.65 5.69
C ALA A 177 -4.75 -0.99 6.50
N ASP A 178 -5.80 -1.74 6.89
CA ASP A 178 -6.74 -1.26 7.89
C ASP A 178 -6.05 -1.13 9.26
N GLU A 179 -6.71 -0.54 10.23
CA GLU A 179 -6.15 -0.22 11.54
C GLU A 179 -5.63 -1.48 12.26
N ALA A 180 -6.42 -2.56 12.24
CA ALA A 180 -6.05 -3.85 12.84
C ALA A 180 -4.79 -4.43 12.16
N LYS A 181 -4.77 -4.40 10.83
CA LYS A 181 -3.63 -4.91 10.06
C LYS A 181 -2.39 -4.03 10.21
N ALA A 182 -2.55 -2.71 10.24
CA ALA A 182 -1.44 -1.77 10.45
C ALA A 182 -0.73 -2.03 11.79
N ILE A 183 -1.50 -2.27 12.85
CA ILE A 183 -0.97 -2.63 14.17
C ILE A 183 -0.26 -3.99 14.12
N LEU A 184 -0.86 -5.02 13.52
CA LEU A 184 -0.28 -6.35 13.45
C LEU A 184 0.98 -6.42 12.59
N ASP A 185 1.01 -5.76 11.43
CA ASP A 185 2.22 -5.68 10.61
C ASP A 185 3.34 -4.96 11.36
N SER A 186 3.00 -3.89 12.08
CA SER A 186 3.94 -3.14 12.91
C SER A 186 4.47 -3.97 14.07
N LEU A 187 3.63 -4.77 14.73
CA LEU A 187 4.03 -5.67 15.81
C LEU A 187 4.86 -6.87 15.30
N ASP A 188 4.59 -7.34 14.08
CA ASP A 188 5.38 -8.38 13.43
C ASP A 188 6.81 -7.90 13.15
N GLN A 189 6.96 -6.63 12.74
CA GLN A 189 8.25 -6.05 12.43
C GLN A 189 8.38 -4.60 12.96
N PRO A 190 8.57 -4.41 14.27
CA PRO A 190 8.55 -3.08 14.90
C PRO A 190 9.59 -2.10 14.34
N ARG A 191 10.70 -2.60 13.79
CA ARG A 191 11.73 -1.78 13.13
C ARG A 191 11.23 -0.91 11.96
N TYR A 192 10.06 -1.23 11.41
CA TYR A 192 9.44 -0.46 10.33
C TYR A 192 8.30 0.45 10.82
N ALA A 193 8.11 0.50 12.14
CA ALA A 193 7.05 1.27 12.78
C ALA A 193 7.54 2.13 13.96
N GLY A 194 8.81 2.55 13.94
CA GLY A 194 9.37 3.37 15.01
C GLY A 194 9.76 2.58 16.27
N GLY A 195 9.69 1.24 16.24
CA GLY A 195 9.98 0.37 17.37
C GLY A 195 8.74 -0.08 18.14
N LEU A 196 8.93 -0.98 19.11
CA LEU A 196 7.82 -1.57 19.86
C LEU A 196 7.04 -0.53 20.69
N GLY A 197 7.70 0.48 21.23
CA GLY A 197 7.03 1.56 21.98
C GLY A 197 5.99 2.31 21.15
N GLU A 198 6.33 2.61 19.89
CA GLU A 198 5.40 3.26 18.97
C GLU A 198 4.21 2.35 18.63
N VAL A 199 4.45 1.04 18.44
CA VAL A 199 3.38 0.06 18.21
C VAL A 199 2.46 -0.07 19.43
N ALA A 200 3.03 -0.09 20.64
CA ALA A 200 2.27 -0.14 21.90
C ALA A 200 1.43 1.13 22.09
N HIS A 201 1.99 2.28 21.73
CA HIS A 201 1.26 3.56 21.75
C HIS A 201 0.11 3.55 20.74
N ALA A 202 0.34 3.12 19.51
CA ALA A 202 -0.69 3.00 18.48
C ALA A 202 -1.84 2.06 18.91
N LEU A 203 -1.49 0.91 19.50
CA LEU A 203 -2.48 -0.02 20.04
C LEU A 203 -3.30 0.62 21.15
N ARG A 204 -2.65 1.29 22.11
CA ARG A 204 -3.33 1.98 23.22
C ARG A 204 -4.28 3.08 22.74
N SER A 205 -3.87 3.83 21.72
CA SER A 205 -4.69 4.90 21.12
C SER A 205 -5.89 4.37 20.35
N ALA A 206 -5.74 3.21 19.71
CA ALA A 206 -6.78 2.63 18.85
C ALA A 206 -7.75 1.72 19.61
N VAL A 207 -7.34 1.11 20.75
CA VAL A 207 -8.00 -0.06 21.32
C VAL A 207 -9.49 0.13 21.67
N SER A 208 -9.91 1.35 22.00
CA SER A 208 -11.30 1.69 22.33
C SER A 208 -12.22 1.69 21.11
N ASP A 209 -11.70 2.01 19.94
CA ASP A 209 -12.45 2.12 18.67
C ASP A 209 -12.20 0.94 17.73
N LEU A 210 -11.21 0.11 18.06
CA LEU A 210 -10.77 -1.01 17.25
C LEU A 210 -11.68 -2.23 17.44
N ASP A 211 -12.05 -2.88 16.35
CA ASP A 211 -12.67 -4.20 16.43
C ASP A 211 -11.65 -5.25 16.91
N LEU A 212 -11.69 -5.56 18.20
CA LEU A 212 -10.78 -6.53 18.82
C LEU A 212 -11.01 -7.96 18.31
N GLY A 213 -12.24 -8.31 17.90
CA GLY A 213 -12.52 -9.58 17.26
C GLY A 213 -11.76 -9.71 15.95
N LEU A 214 -11.86 -8.70 15.09
CA LEU A 214 -11.12 -8.65 13.83
C LEU A 214 -9.59 -8.67 14.05
N LEU A 215 -9.09 -7.95 15.05
CA LEU A 215 -7.66 -7.94 15.39
C LEU A 215 -7.17 -9.34 15.77
N VAL A 216 -7.94 -10.07 16.58
CA VAL A 216 -7.64 -11.44 17.00
C VAL A 216 -7.69 -12.39 15.80
N ASP A 217 -8.73 -12.30 14.98
CA ASP A 217 -8.88 -13.14 13.78
C ASP A 217 -7.72 -12.93 12.81
N TYR A 218 -7.30 -11.69 12.62
CA TYR A 218 -6.14 -11.36 11.80
C TYR A 218 -4.83 -11.92 12.38
N ALA A 219 -4.64 -11.83 13.71
CA ALA A 219 -3.47 -12.41 14.36
C ALA A 219 -3.39 -13.94 14.20
N VAL A 220 -4.54 -14.61 14.32
CA VAL A 220 -4.68 -16.05 14.07
C VAL A 220 -4.37 -16.37 12.61
N HIS A 221 -4.95 -15.62 11.67
CA HIS A 221 -4.72 -15.81 10.24
C HIS A 221 -3.24 -15.60 9.83
N MET A 222 -2.53 -14.67 10.45
CA MET A 222 -1.09 -14.48 10.23
C MET A 222 -0.28 -15.73 10.60
N GLY A 223 -0.81 -16.61 11.46
CA GLY A 223 -0.25 -17.90 11.79
C GLY A 223 1.12 -17.81 12.47
N ASP A 224 1.38 -16.76 13.24
CA ASP A 224 2.63 -16.54 13.98
C ASP A 224 2.33 -16.47 15.48
N LYS A 225 2.55 -17.60 16.16
CA LYS A 225 2.29 -17.71 17.60
C LYS A 225 3.12 -16.75 18.45
N SER A 226 4.31 -16.34 17.96
CA SER A 226 5.14 -15.37 18.66
C SER A 226 4.54 -13.97 18.57
N LEU A 227 3.94 -13.61 17.42
CA LEU A 227 3.18 -12.39 17.25
C LEU A 227 1.95 -12.38 18.18
N SER A 228 1.19 -13.50 18.21
CA SER A 228 0.01 -13.63 19.03
C SER A 228 0.34 -13.52 20.54
N SER A 229 1.45 -14.11 20.99
CA SER A 229 1.92 -13.95 22.36
C SER A 229 2.22 -12.50 22.71
N ARG A 230 2.92 -11.77 21.84
CA ARG A 230 3.22 -10.33 22.03
C ARG A 230 1.94 -9.49 22.04
N LEU A 231 1.02 -9.77 21.11
CA LEU A 231 -0.27 -9.07 21.04
C LEU A 231 -1.07 -9.26 22.32
N GLY A 232 -1.21 -10.51 22.79
CA GLY A 232 -1.96 -10.81 24.00
C GLY A 232 -1.39 -10.10 25.23
N TYR A 233 -0.04 -10.08 25.37
CA TYR A 233 0.62 -9.34 26.44
C TYR A 233 0.33 -7.83 26.35
N LEU A 234 0.41 -7.22 25.17
CA LEU A 234 0.15 -5.79 24.98
C LEU A 234 -1.31 -5.44 25.22
N LEU A 235 -2.26 -6.26 24.74
CA LEU A 235 -3.68 -6.05 24.99
C LEU A 235 -4.02 -6.12 26.49
N GLU A 236 -3.45 -7.07 27.22
CA GLU A 236 -3.61 -7.13 28.69
C GLU A 236 -2.99 -5.89 29.38
N ALA A 237 -1.82 -5.47 28.92
CA ALA A 237 -1.14 -4.28 29.47
C ALA A 237 -1.93 -2.97 29.27
N VAL A 238 -2.77 -2.89 28.21
CA VAL A 238 -3.65 -1.75 27.95
C VAL A 238 -5.07 -1.93 28.49
N GLY A 239 -5.34 -3.02 29.25
CA GLY A 239 -6.60 -3.24 29.96
C GLY A 239 -7.68 -3.95 29.13
N HIS A 240 -7.32 -4.56 28.00
CA HIS A 240 -8.25 -5.28 27.10
C HIS A 240 -7.80 -6.74 26.91
N PRO A 241 -7.80 -7.59 27.96
CA PRO A 241 -7.34 -8.97 27.88
C PRO A 241 -8.21 -9.79 26.93
N VAL A 242 -7.56 -10.69 26.19
CA VAL A 242 -8.21 -11.67 25.29
C VAL A 242 -7.72 -13.08 25.61
N ASP A 243 -8.56 -14.11 25.47
CA ASP A 243 -8.21 -15.49 25.86
C ASP A 243 -8.05 -16.43 24.65
N THR A 244 -8.38 -15.97 23.44
CA THR A 244 -8.50 -16.82 22.24
C THR A 244 -7.25 -16.86 21.37
N LEU A 245 -6.17 -16.15 21.73
CA LEU A 245 -4.97 -16.10 20.93
C LEU A 245 -4.09 -17.36 21.09
N PRO A 246 -3.60 -17.95 19.99
CA PRO A 246 -2.68 -19.07 20.03
C PRO A 246 -1.28 -18.60 20.51
N ILE A 247 -0.85 -19.04 21.68
CA ILE A 247 0.45 -18.65 22.24
C ILE A 247 1.61 -19.48 21.71
N SER A 248 2.83 -18.94 21.78
CA SER A 248 4.07 -19.64 21.45
C SER A 248 4.34 -20.82 22.40
N ALA A 249 4.93 -21.90 21.87
CA ALA A 249 5.33 -23.05 22.70
C ALA A 249 6.50 -22.72 23.63
N GLY A 250 7.36 -21.78 23.23
CA GLY A 250 8.53 -21.34 24.01
C GLY A 250 8.53 -19.86 24.33
N PRO A 251 9.43 -19.38 25.18
CA PRO A 251 9.57 -17.96 25.51
C PRO A 251 9.92 -17.12 24.31
N VAL A 252 9.22 -16.01 24.10
CA VAL A 252 9.48 -15.02 23.05
C VAL A 252 9.86 -13.68 23.68
N ALA A 253 10.79 -12.94 23.07
CA ALA A 253 11.06 -11.58 23.48
C ALA A 253 9.87 -10.68 23.14
N LEU A 254 9.47 -9.78 24.03
CA LEU A 254 8.44 -8.78 23.74
C LEU A 254 8.90 -7.86 22.62
N ASP A 255 10.11 -7.29 22.76
CA ASP A 255 10.78 -6.60 21.66
C ASP A 255 11.78 -7.53 20.96
N PRO A 256 11.51 -7.95 19.71
CA PRO A 256 12.42 -8.82 18.96
C PRO A 256 13.73 -8.14 18.55
N GLN A 257 13.84 -6.82 18.72
CA GLN A 257 15.02 -6.04 18.37
C GLN A 257 16.02 -5.93 19.53
N ARG A 258 15.61 -6.32 20.75
CA ARG A 258 16.43 -6.28 21.96
C ARG A 258 16.83 -7.69 22.41
N PRO A 259 17.92 -7.86 23.18
CA PRO A 259 18.25 -9.14 23.79
C PRO A 259 17.10 -9.70 24.63
N ARG A 260 16.92 -11.01 24.61
CA ARG A 260 15.85 -11.70 25.36
C ARG A 260 16.20 -11.85 26.84
N THR A 261 16.36 -10.74 27.53
CA THR A 261 16.66 -10.62 28.95
C THR A 261 15.60 -9.80 29.65
N GLY A 262 15.00 -10.30 30.73
CA GLY A 262 13.94 -9.60 31.44
C GLY A 262 13.02 -10.54 32.21
N LYS A 263 11.95 -10.00 32.78
CA LYS A 263 10.94 -10.78 33.52
C LYS A 263 10.14 -11.64 32.56
N PHE A 264 9.95 -12.92 32.92
CA PHE A 264 9.12 -13.83 32.14
C PHE A 264 7.65 -13.72 32.55
N ASP A 265 6.79 -13.56 31.60
CA ASP A 265 5.33 -13.65 31.74
C ASP A 265 4.86 -15.06 31.31
N PRO A 266 4.33 -15.88 32.26
CA PRO A 266 3.95 -17.26 31.98
C PRO A 266 2.66 -17.39 31.18
N ARG A 267 1.73 -16.42 31.26
CA ARG A 267 0.44 -16.45 30.55
C ARG A 267 0.68 -16.34 29.04
N TRP A 268 1.44 -15.33 28.62
CA TRP A 268 1.72 -15.07 27.23
C TRP A 268 3.03 -15.68 26.73
N ARG A 269 3.80 -16.29 27.64
CA ARG A 269 5.15 -16.83 27.37
C ARG A 269 6.10 -15.77 26.78
N VAL A 270 6.01 -14.57 27.28
CA VAL A 270 6.79 -13.41 26.83
C VAL A 270 7.88 -13.08 27.83
N VAL A 271 9.10 -12.86 27.35
CA VAL A 271 10.15 -12.24 28.13
C VAL A 271 10.04 -10.72 27.92
N VAL A 272 9.66 -10.02 28.98
CA VAL A 272 9.48 -8.57 29.00
C VAL A 272 10.85 -7.91 29.09
N ASN A 273 11.43 -7.62 27.94
CA ASN A 273 12.79 -7.08 27.77
C ASN A 273 12.79 -5.57 27.48
N VAL A 274 11.70 -4.90 27.80
CA VAL A 274 11.51 -3.43 27.71
C VAL A 274 10.87 -2.95 28.99
N SER A 275 11.14 -1.69 29.38
CA SER A 275 10.46 -1.09 30.51
C SER A 275 9.03 -0.64 30.15
N VAL A 276 8.14 -0.56 31.14
CA VAL A 276 6.79 -0.03 30.96
C VAL A 276 6.85 1.43 30.50
N ALA A 277 7.83 2.20 30.96
CA ALA A 277 8.04 3.58 30.53
C ALA A 277 8.45 3.69 29.05
N ASP A 278 9.19 2.71 28.52
CA ASP A 278 9.53 2.65 27.09
C ASP A 278 8.31 2.24 26.22
N LEU A 279 7.40 1.43 26.76
CA LEU A 279 6.18 1.01 26.06
C LEU A 279 5.11 2.09 26.08
N PHE A 280 4.96 2.76 27.23
CA PHE A 280 3.89 3.72 27.48
C PHE A 280 4.48 4.97 28.17
N PRO A 281 5.20 5.83 27.44
CA PRO A 281 5.78 7.02 28.02
C PRO A 281 4.67 7.91 28.62
N ALA A 282 4.91 8.40 29.85
CA ALA A 282 4.02 9.34 30.48
C ALA A 282 4.10 10.68 29.74
N GLY A 283 2.98 11.17 29.23
CA GLY A 283 2.90 12.55 28.72
C GLY A 283 2.84 12.75 27.21
N VAL A 284 2.39 11.78 26.43
CA VAL A 284 1.89 12.02 25.06
C VAL A 284 0.39 11.73 25.07
N GLY A 285 -0.37 12.67 25.59
CA GLY A 285 -1.82 12.74 25.53
C GLY A 285 -2.25 13.98 24.78
#